data_4f880ae645592fb353b473b12f48e46c
#
_entry.id   4f880ae645592fb353b473b12f48e46c
#
_cell.length_a   1.000
_cell.length_b   1.000
_cell.length_c   1.000
_cell.angle_alpha   90.00
_cell.angle_beta   90.00
_cell.angle_gamma   90.00
#
_symmetry.space_group_name_H-M   'P 1'
#
loop_
_entity.id
_entity.type
_entity.pdbx_description
1 polymer ?
#
loop_
_entity_poly.entity_id
_entity_poly.type
_entity_poly.pdbx_seq_one_letter_code
_entity_poly.pdbx_strand_id
1 'polypeptide(L)' 'MNGKDPFAIAQMLYSKMLDEILTKTEDVGREFANEARKIHYEEAPARAIRGQATNEEHDALVDEGIPVARFPLPPTDKLS' A
#
# COMPACT_ATOMS: atom_id res chain seq x y z
N MET A 1 18.22 26.45 2.19
CA MET A 1 17.85 25.13 2.67
C MET A 1 18.97 24.17 2.43
N ASN A 2 19.41 23.46 3.43
CA ASN A 2 20.47 22.50 3.26
C ASN A 2 19.94 21.09 3.49
N GLY A 3 20.65 20.10 2.94
CA GLY A 3 20.25 18.72 3.03
C GLY A 3 20.42 18.09 4.40
N LYS A 4 20.81 18.87 5.39
CA LYS A 4 21.00 18.37 6.74
C LYS A 4 19.81 18.66 7.65
N ASP A 5 18.80 19.33 7.13
CA ASP A 5 17.57 19.58 7.87
C ASP A 5 16.84 18.23 8.05
N PRO A 6 16.67 17.75 9.31
CA PRO A 6 16.03 16.46 9.53
C PRO A 6 14.61 16.39 8.96
N PHE A 7 13.89 17.50 8.98
CA PHE A 7 12.52 17.51 8.45
C PHE A 7 12.53 17.33 6.93
N ALA A 8 13.46 18.01 6.24
CA ALA A 8 13.56 17.88 4.79
C ALA A 8 14.00 16.48 4.39
N ILE A 9 14.91 15.88 5.16
CA ILE A 9 15.35 14.52 4.91
C ILE A 9 14.19 13.54 5.08
N ALA A 10 13.42 13.72 6.15
CA ALA A 10 12.27 12.83 6.40
C ALA A 10 11.25 12.93 5.27
N GLN A 11 10.97 14.14 4.78
CA GLN A 11 10.05 14.31 3.66
C GLN A 11 10.57 13.67 2.39
N MET A 12 11.85 13.78 2.14
CA MET A 12 12.46 13.22 0.96
C MET A 12 12.38 11.70 0.98
N LEU A 13 12.68 11.10 2.13
CA LEU A 13 12.60 9.64 2.29
C LEU A 13 11.16 9.14 2.16
N TYR A 14 10.22 9.88 2.72
CA TYR A 14 8.81 9.52 2.63
C TYR A 14 8.33 9.56 1.18
N SER A 15 8.66 10.63 0.46
CA SER A 15 8.28 10.76 -0.95
C SER A 15 8.88 9.65 -1.80
N LYS A 16 10.13 9.29 -1.54
CA LYS A 16 10.78 8.22 -2.27
C LYS A 16 10.11 6.88 -2.00
N MET A 17 9.75 6.64 -0.74
CA MET A 17 9.05 5.43 -0.37
C MET A 17 7.70 5.34 -1.07
N LEU A 18 6.95 6.44 -1.14
CA LEU A 18 5.67 6.47 -1.83
C LEU A 18 5.85 6.19 -3.32
N ASP A 19 6.84 6.80 -3.93
CA ASP A 19 7.12 6.56 -5.35
C ASP A 19 7.39 5.09 -5.62
N GLU A 20 8.17 4.44 -4.77
CA GLU A 20 8.46 3.03 -4.93
C GLU A 20 7.21 2.18 -4.79
N ILE A 21 6.37 2.49 -3.81
CA ILE A 21 5.12 1.77 -3.64
C ILE A 21 4.25 1.94 -4.88
N LEU A 22 4.09 3.17 -5.36
CA LEU A 22 3.22 3.45 -6.50
C LEU A 22 3.74 2.84 -7.80
N THR A 23 5.05 2.77 -7.97
CA THR A 23 5.62 2.24 -9.22
C THR A 23 5.79 0.73 -9.21
N LYS A 24 5.97 0.13 -8.03
CA LYS A 24 6.25 -1.31 -7.93
C LYS A 24 5.05 -2.14 -7.55
N THR A 25 3.91 -1.53 -7.32
CA THR A 25 2.69 -2.26 -6.99
C THR A 25 1.62 -2.00 -8.03
N GLU A 26 0.79 -3.01 -8.25
CA GLU A 26 -0.35 -2.88 -9.14
C GLU A 26 -1.56 -2.45 -8.31
N ASP A 27 -2.27 -1.42 -8.77
CA ASP A 27 -3.48 -0.96 -8.11
C ASP A 27 -4.65 -1.83 -8.53
N VAL A 28 -5.16 -2.61 -7.61
CA VAL A 28 -6.30 -3.48 -7.87
C VAL A 28 -7.60 -2.93 -7.28
N GLY A 29 -7.56 -1.71 -6.76
CA GLY A 29 -8.73 -1.03 -6.26
C GLY A 29 -9.44 -1.82 -5.17
N ARG A 30 -10.74 -1.93 -5.30
CA ARG A 30 -11.57 -2.61 -4.30
C ARG A 30 -11.46 -4.13 -4.34
N GLU A 31 -10.77 -4.66 -5.34
CA GLU A 31 -10.52 -6.10 -5.43
C GLU A 31 -9.34 -6.55 -4.58
N PHE A 32 -8.79 -5.63 -3.77
CA PHE A 32 -7.59 -5.92 -3.01
C PHE A 32 -7.73 -7.17 -2.15
N ALA A 33 -8.81 -7.30 -1.40
CA ALA A 33 -9.00 -8.46 -0.53
C ALA A 33 -9.06 -9.76 -1.33
N ASN A 34 -9.79 -9.76 -2.44
CA ASN A 34 -9.90 -10.96 -3.27
C ASN A 34 -8.58 -11.32 -3.92
N GLU A 35 -7.86 -10.32 -4.44
CA GLU A 35 -6.57 -10.57 -5.09
C GLU A 35 -5.52 -11.00 -4.07
N ALA A 36 -5.53 -10.42 -2.88
CA ALA A 36 -4.60 -10.81 -1.83
C ALA A 36 -4.81 -12.28 -1.45
N ARG A 37 -6.05 -12.73 -1.37
CA ARG A 37 -6.35 -14.12 -1.07
C ARG A 37 -5.88 -15.04 -2.19
N LYS A 38 -6.13 -14.67 -3.45
CA LYS A 38 -5.69 -15.48 -4.57
C LYS A 38 -4.18 -15.68 -4.57
N ILE A 39 -3.45 -14.62 -4.29
CA ILE A 39 -2.00 -14.70 -4.23
C ILE A 39 -1.55 -15.55 -3.05
N HIS A 40 -2.15 -15.35 -1.89
CA HIS A 40 -1.77 -16.07 -0.68
C HIS A 40 -2.02 -17.57 -0.81
N TYR A 41 -3.14 -17.96 -1.43
CA TYR A 41 -3.50 -19.37 -1.60
C TYR A 41 -3.00 -19.92 -2.94
N GLU A 42 -2.10 -19.22 -3.59
CA GLU A 42 -1.43 -19.66 -4.82
C GLU A 42 -2.39 -19.91 -5.98
N GLU A 43 -3.50 -19.18 -6.00
CA GLU A 43 -4.46 -19.21 -7.10
C GLU A 43 -4.11 -18.20 -8.18
N ALA A 44 -3.14 -17.34 -7.91
CA ALA A 44 -2.64 -16.35 -8.85
C ALA A 44 -1.14 -16.17 -8.62
N PRO A 45 -0.38 -15.74 -9.62
CA PRO A 45 1.05 -15.52 -9.46
C PRO A 45 1.34 -14.46 -8.41
N ALA A 46 2.42 -14.66 -7.66
CA ALA A 46 2.84 -13.70 -6.65
C ALA A 46 3.23 -12.37 -7.32
N ARG A 47 2.66 -11.29 -6.79
CA ARG A 47 3.01 -9.95 -7.24
C ARG A 47 2.65 -8.97 -6.13
N ALA A 48 3.26 -7.81 -6.16
CA ALA A 48 2.96 -6.76 -5.20
C ALA A 48 1.73 -5.99 -5.66
N ILE A 49 0.74 -5.87 -4.79
CA ILE A 49 -0.50 -5.18 -5.10
C ILE A 49 -0.82 -4.14 -4.04
N ARG A 50 -1.59 -3.15 -4.42
CA ARG A 50 -2.18 -2.19 -3.50
C ARG A 50 -3.64 -1.98 -3.88
N GLY A 51 -4.42 -1.47 -2.95
CA GLY A 51 -5.81 -1.21 -3.23
C GLY A 51 -6.52 -0.76 -1.97
N GLN A 52 -7.81 -0.94 -1.97
CA GLN A 52 -8.67 -0.51 -0.89
C GLN A 52 -9.39 -1.70 -0.28
N ALA A 53 -9.46 -1.70 1.05
CA ALA A 53 -10.18 -2.73 1.78
C ALA A 53 -10.93 -2.06 2.92
N THR A 54 -12.09 -2.59 3.24
CA THR A 54 -12.83 -2.15 4.43
C THR A 54 -12.08 -2.64 5.67
N ASN A 55 -12.46 -2.09 6.83
CA ASN A 55 -11.87 -2.56 8.08
C ASN A 55 -12.15 -4.03 8.30
N GLU A 56 -13.36 -4.48 7.96
CA GLU A 56 -13.73 -5.88 8.10
C GLU A 56 -12.89 -6.77 7.17
N GLU A 57 -12.68 -6.33 5.96
CA GLU A 57 -11.84 -7.07 5.01
C GLU A 57 -10.41 -7.14 5.49
N HIS A 58 -9.89 -6.03 5.98
CA HIS A 58 -8.53 -6.00 6.51
C HIS A 58 -8.37 -6.97 7.69
N ASP A 59 -9.32 -6.93 8.62
CA ASP A 59 -9.28 -7.81 9.79
C ASP A 59 -9.36 -9.28 9.38
N ALA A 60 -10.21 -9.58 8.40
CA ALA A 60 -10.33 -10.95 7.90
C ALA A 60 -9.02 -11.43 7.27
N LEU A 61 -8.36 -10.58 6.49
CA LEU A 61 -7.08 -10.94 5.89
C LEU A 61 -6.02 -11.22 6.96
N VAL A 62 -5.97 -10.38 7.98
CA VAL A 62 -5.04 -10.59 9.09
C VAL A 62 -5.34 -11.90 9.80
N ASP A 63 -6.61 -12.18 10.05
CA ASP A 63 -7.02 -13.44 10.68
C ASP A 63 -6.65 -14.65 9.86
N GLU A 64 -6.64 -14.52 8.54
CA GLU A 64 -6.24 -15.60 7.65
C GLU A 64 -4.72 -15.77 7.55
N GLY A 65 -3.97 -14.90 8.23
CA GLY A 65 -2.52 -14.95 8.17
C GLY A 65 -1.93 -14.32 6.93
N ILE A 66 -2.71 -13.52 6.22
CA ILE A 66 -2.23 -12.85 5.01
C ILE A 66 -1.55 -11.54 5.42
N PRO A 67 -0.26 -11.37 5.10
CA PRO A 67 0.43 -10.14 5.48
C PRO A 67 -0.09 -8.95 4.68
N VAL A 68 -0.64 -7.97 5.37
CA VAL A 68 -1.14 -6.73 4.77
C VAL A 68 -0.66 -5.56 5.60
N ALA A 69 -0.47 -4.43 4.95
CA ALA A 69 -0.05 -3.21 5.61
C ALA A 69 -0.97 -2.08 5.18
N ARG A 70 -1.17 -1.13 6.07
CA ARG A 70 -1.92 0.08 5.77
C ARG A 70 -0.96 1.22 5.58
N PHE A 71 -1.21 2.01 4.54
CA PHE A 71 -0.42 3.21 4.30
C PHE A 71 -1.34 4.41 4.36
N PRO A 72 -1.02 5.41 5.17
CA PRO A 72 -1.82 6.63 5.26
C PRO A 72 -1.52 7.53 4.06
N LEU A 73 -1.95 7.11 2.88
CA LEU A 73 -1.79 7.92 1.68
C LEU A 73 -2.78 9.08 1.73
N PRO A 74 -2.34 10.30 1.43
CA PRO A 74 -3.27 11.41 1.38
C PRO A 74 -4.26 11.22 0.23
N PRO A 75 -5.54 11.58 0.44
CA PRO A 75 -6.51 11.49 -0.65
C PRO A 75 -6.13 12.43 -1.78
N THR A 76 -6.03 11.90 -2.99
CA THR A 76 -5.59 12.70 -4.13
C THR A 76 -6.61 13.76 -4.53
N ASP A 77 -7.88 13.50 -4.29
CA ASP A 77 -8.93 14.46 -4.62
C ASP A 77 -8.89 15.70 -3.76
N LYS A 78 -8.20 15.67 -2.63
CA LYS A 78 -8.07 16.84 -1.76
C LYS A 78 -6.85 17.66 -2.04
N LEU A 79 -6.06 17.28 -3.01
CA LEU A 79 -4.86 18.01 -3.37
C LEU A 79 -5.11 19.06 -4.43
N SER A 80 -6.27 19.07 -4.98
CA SER A 80 -6.65 20.05 -6.00
C SER A 80 -7.20 21.34 -5.41
#